data_5541ca8f2d49acc895d027791a4f616c
#
_entry.id   5541ca8f2d49acc895d027791a4f616c
#
_cell.length_a   1.000
_cell.length_b   1.000
_cell.length_c   1.000
_cell.angle_alpha   90.00
_cell.angle_beta   90.00
_cell.angle_gamma   90.00
#
_symmetry.space_group_name_H-M   'P 1'
#
loop_
_entity.id
_entity.type
_entity.pdbx_description
1 polymer ?
#
loop_
_entity_poly.entity_id
_entity_poly.type
_entity_poly.pdbx_seq_one_letter_code
_entity_poly.pdbx_strand_id
1 'polypeptide(L)'
;VLIVLATFGVFAAVGVLLPALPGYVTGPIGGGAGAVGLVVGLFSVAALCARPLAGRLGDQRGRRLLLTVGPALVALAIGAFPFARSVHGLVGLRLIQGLGEGLFYVGAAAAVTDLAPPDRRAEAFSYFSSAQYLGLAVGPLVATALLHGEVYTEVWILAAGFAGFAALCGAAVPDAMRPPAVAGRRPLLHRGALVPGTAFGLATLGYAAFVSFMPLHAKDVGLAGSGPLFACYAGVTLLGRTLGARVPDRLGAAPTAGVGMASIAGGMVLLGVWASPAGMWLGTLVFAAGNAFMYPALLSLVVSRASELERASVVATVIAFFDVGQGLGPLVLGPVAVAVGNGGPFLVGAAGGMTAVALLAITVRQAGLRAGSAGPPPWAMGLPDGRAA
;
A
#
# COMPACT_ATOMS: atom_id res chain seq x y z
N VAL A 1 5.76 9.45 -19.60
CA VAL A 1 6.30 10.51 -18.75
C VAL A 1 5.19 11.20 -17.95
N LEU A 2 4.16 11.80 -18.57
CA LEU A 2 3.09 12.55 -17.88
C LEU A 2 2.40 11.76 -16.77
N ILE A 3 2.08 10.47 -16.99
CA ILE A 3 1.45 9.62 -15.95
C ILE A 3 2.42 9.39 -14.78
N VAL A 4 3.71 9.22 -15.05
CA VAL A 4 4.75 9.06 -14.01
C VAL A 4 4.85 10.33 -13.15
N LEU A 5 4.84 11.51 -13.78
CA LEU A 5 4.84 12.81 -13.07
C LEU A 5 3.55 13.01 -12.26
N ALA A 6 2.39 12.67 -12.83
CA ALA A 6 1.12 12.75 -12.12
C ALA A 6 1.10 11.80 -10.91
N THR A 7 1.64 10.58 -11.07
CA THR A 7 1.75 9.61 -9.96
C THR A 7 2.66 10.13 -8.87
N PHE A 8 3.83 10.66 -9.22
CA PHE A 8 4.71 11.30 -8.25
C PHE A 8 3.98 12.42 -7.50
N GLY A 9 3.27 13.31 -8.20
CA GLY A 9 2.54 14.43 -7.60
C GLY A 9 1.46 13.99 -6.62
N VAL A 10 0.59 13.02 -7.00
CA VAL A 10 -0.46 12.51 -6.09
C VAL A 10 0.16 11.85 -4.85
N PHE A 11 1.17 10.99 -5.04
CA PHE A 11 1.78 10.29 -3.91
C PHE A 11 2.71 11.18 -3.08
N ALA A 12 3.29 12.24 -3.63
CA ALA A 12 3.96 13.27 -2.86
C ALA A 12 2.95 14.05 -2.00
N ALA A 13 1.79 14.42 -2.55
CA ALA A 13 0.72 15.04 -1.77
C ALA A 13 0.27 14.14 -0.60
N VAL A 14 0.04 12.84 -0.85
CA VAL A 14 -0.29 11.87 0.20
C VAL A 14 0.85 11.76 1.21
N GLY A 15 2.09 11.69 0.75
CA GLY A 15 3.28 11.59 1.60
C GLY A 15 3.44 12.79 2.54
N VAL A 16 3.16 14.00 2.07
CA VAL A 16 3.16 15.24 2.88
C VAL A 16 2.20 15.13 4.07
N LEU A 17 1.06 14.48 3.90
CA LEU A 17 0.07 14.33 4.95
C LEU A 17 0.50 13.35 6.06
N LEU A 18 1.37 12.39 5.78
CA LEU A 18 1.72 11.33 6.72
C LEU A 18 2.25 11.86 8.07
N PRO A 19 3.25 12.76 8.12
CA PRO A 19 3.72 13.31 9.38
C PRO A 19 2.83 14.43 9.94
N ALA A 20 2.08 15.14 9.09
CA ALA A 20 1.34 16.33 9.47
C ALA A 20 -0.07 16.05 10.00
N LEU A 21 -0.79 15.14 9.34
CA LEU A 21 -2.22 14.92 9.60
C LEU A 21 -2.54 14.46 11.02
N PRO A 22 -1.83 13.47 11.62
CA PRO A 22 -2.10 13.05 12.99
C PRO A 22 -1.93 14.20 14.00
N GLY A 23 -0.87 15.01 13.85
CA GLY A 23 -0.65 16.20 14.67
C GLY A 23 -1.73 17.26 14.49
N TYR A 24 -2.21 17.47 13.27
CA TYR A 24 -3.31 18.39 12.97
C TYR A 24 -4.63 17.94 13.62
N VAL A 25 -4.90 16.63 13.59
CA VAL A 25 -6.11 16.07 14.24
C VAL A 25 -6.05 16.23 15.76
N THR A 26 -4.90 15.96 16.38
CA THR A 26 -4.77 15.99 17.85
C THR A 26 -4.53 17.40 18.41
N GLY A 27 -4.00 18.33 17.61
CA GLY A 27 -3.77 19.72 17.98
C GLY A 27 -4.94 20.61 17.53
N PRO A 28 -4.88 21.29 16.36
CA PRO A 28 -5.87 22.30 15.95
C PRO A 28 -7.33 21.82 15.90
N ILE A 29 -7.56 20.55 15.56
CA ILE A 29 -8.92 19.97 15.48
C ILE A 29 -9.42 19.50 16.87
N GLY A 30 -8.51 19.26 17.83
CA GLY A 30 -8.87 18.82 19.19
C GLY A 30 -9.35 17.38 19.25
N GLY A 31 -9.03 16.53 18.27
CA GLY A 31 -9.35 15.10 18.26
C GLY A 31 -8.32 14.27 19.03
N GLY A 32 -8.72 13.08 19.51
CA GLY A 32 -7.81 12.09 20.11
C GLY A 32 -7.27 11.09 19.08
N ALA A 33 -6.50 10.10 19.57
CA ALA A 33 -5.95 9.02 18.75
C ALA A 33 -7.03 8.22 17.97
N GLY A 34 -8.22 8.06 18.55
CA GLY A 34 -9.36 7.46 17.86
C GLY A 34 -9.81 8.27 16.64
N ALA A 35 -9.80 9.60 16.73
CA ALA A 35 -10.10 10.49 15.61
C ALA A 35 -9.04 10.38 14.50
N VAL A 36 -7.76 10.18 14.84
CA VAL A 36 -6.69 9.92 13.86
C VAL A 36 -6.99 8.65 13.07
N GLY A 37 -7.32 7.54 13.78
CA GLY A 37 -7.70 6.28 13.13
C GLY A 37 -8.90 6.44 12.17
N LEU A 38 -9.92 7.21 12.60
CA LEU A 38 -11.10 7.49 11.80
C LEU A 38 -10.75 8.30 10.53
N VAL A 39 -10.02 9.41 10.70
CA VAL A 39 -9.63 10.32 9.61
C VAL A 39 -8.73 9.62 8.58
N VAL A 40 -7.79 8.77 9.02
CA VAL A 40 -6.91 8.01 8.12
C VAL A 40 -7.66 6.85 7.49
N GLY A 41 -8.43 6.08 8.27
CA GLY A 41 -9.13 4.89 7.78
C GLY A 41 -10.23 5.20 6.76
N LEU A 42 -11.05 6.22 6.99
CA LEU A 42 -12.14 6.57 6.07
C LEU A 42 -11.66 7.07 4.71
N PHE A 43 -10.48 7.68 4.64
CA PHE A 43 -9.82 7.96 3.36
C PHE A 43 -9.63 6.66 2.54
N SER A 44 -9.05 5.64 3.16
CA SER A 44 -8.75 4.36 2.46
C SER A 44 -10.03 3.60 2.10
N VAL A 45 -11.07 3.65 2.96
CA VAL A 45 -12.39 3.08 2.64
C VAL A 45 -13.01 3.78 1.43
N ALA A 46 -12.96 5.11 1.38
CA ALA A 46 -13.45 5.87 0.24
C ALA A 46 -12.69 5.56 -1.05
N ALA A 47 -11.35 5.45 -0.98
CA ALA A 47 -10.51 5.07 -2.11
C ALA A 47 -10.88 3.66 -2.63
N LEU A 48 -11.07 2.70 -1.72
CA LEU A 48 -11.48 1.34 -2.08
C LEU A 48 -12.87 1.32 -2.76
N CYS A 49 -13.84 2.04 -2.19
CA CYS A 49 -15.19 2.16 -2.77
C CYS A 49 -15.21 2.86 -4.13
N ALA A 50 -14.25 3.76 -4.39
CA ALA A 50 -14.13 4.45 -5.67
C ALA A 50 -13.66 3.54 -6.81
N ARG A 51 -12.90 2.46 -6.53
CA ARG A 51 -12.29 1.60 -7.57
C ARG A 51 -13.26 0.99 -8.57
N PRO A 52 -14.39 0.38 -8.16
CA PRO A 52 -15.37 -0.15 -9.11
C PRO A 52 -15.98 0.96 -9.99
N LEU A 53 -16.23 2.14 -9.41
CA LEU A 53 -16.71 3.31 -10.13
C LEU A 53 -15.67 3.80 -11.14
N ALA A 54 -14.41 3.91 -10.72
CA ALA A 54 -13.29 4.30 -11.55
C ALA A 54 -13.13 3.39 -12.77
N GLY A 55 -13.23 2.07 -12.58
CA GLY A 55 -13.19 1.10 -13.67
C GLY A 55 -14.26 1.40 -14.72
N ARG A 56 -15.52 1.52 -14.28
CA ARG A 56 -16.66 1.81 -15.17
C ARG A 56 -16.54 3.15 -15.89
N LEU A 57 -16.20 4.21 -15.15
CA LEU A 57 -16.05 5.56 -15.73
C LEU A 57 -14.88 5.59 -16.73
N GLY A 58 -13.76 4.96 -16.40
CA GLY A 58 -12.61 4.88 -17.29
C GLY A 58 -12.88 4.12 -18.58
N ASP A 59 -13.71 3.08 -18.54
CA ASP A 59 -14.12 2.33 -19.73
C ASP A 59 -15.13 3.11 -20.58
N GLN A 60 -15.99 3.92 -19.96
CA GLN A 60 -17.03 4.67 -20.66
C GLN A 60 -16.59 6.04 -21.17
N ARG A 61 -15.76 6.76 -20.40
CA ARG A 61 -15.40 8.17 -20.65
C ARG A 61 -13.91 8.41 -20.90
N GLY A 62 -13.12 7.33 -20.97
CA GLY A 62 -11.66 7.41 -21.18
C GLY A 62 -10.87 7.58 -19.87
N ARG A 63 -9.57 7.29 -19.95
CA ARG A 63 -8.67 7.31 -18.79
C ARG A 63 -8.29 8.73 -18.37
N ARG A 64 -8.25 9.67 -19.33
CA ARG A 64 -7.91 11.08 -19.10
C ARG A 64 -8.80 11.74 -18.05
N LEU A 65 -10.12 11.45 -18.07
CA LEU A 65 -11.06 11.96 -17.06
C LEU A 65 -10.61 11.60 -15.64
N LEU A 66 -10.24 10.34 -15.41
CA LEU A 66 -9.82 9.86 -14.08
C LEU A 66 -8.49 10.47 -13.65
N LEU A 67 -7.55 10.62 -14.61
CA LEU A 67 -6.25 11.22 -14.40
C LEU A 67 -6.32 12.72 -14.08
N THR A 68 -7.40 13.38 -14.47
CA THR A 68 -7.60 14.82 -14.23
C THR A 68 -8.46 15.06 -13.01
N VAL A 69 -9.67 14.47 -12.96
CA VAL A 69 -10.64 14.71 -11.90
C VAL A 69 -10.18 14.11 -10.56
N GLY A 70 -9.55 12.94 -10.59
CA GLY A 70 -9.03 12.30 -9.39
C GLY A 70 -8.08 13.21 -8.60
N PRO A 71 -6.96 13.63 -9.17
CA PRO A 71 -6.02 14.54 -8.50
C PRO A 71 -6.61 15.92 -8.20
N ALA A 72 -7.53 16.44 -9.03
CA ALA A 72 -8.22 17.69 -8.75
C ALA A 72 -9.07 17.59 -7.46
N LEU A 73 -9.79 16.49 -7.26
CA LEU A 73 -10.52 16.24 -6.02
C LEU A 73 -9.57 16.13 -4.82
N VAL A 74 -8.41 15.48 -4.98
CA VAL A 74 -7.37 15.42 -3.95
C VAL A 74 -6.88 16.83 -3.60
N ALA A 75 -6.55 17.65 -4.62
CA ALA A 75 -6.07 19.01 -4.43
C ALA A 75 -7.10 19.90 -3.71
N LEU A 76 -8.36 19.85 -4.14
CA LEU A 76 -9.45 20.62 -3.55
C LEU A 76 -9.72 20.21 -2.10
N ALA A 77 -9.74 18.90 -1.82
CA ALA A 77 -9.95 18.38 -0.48
C ALA A 77 -8.84 18.81 0.48
N ILE A 78 -7.56 18.68 0.08
CA ILE A 78 -6.41 19.09 0.90
C ILE A 78 -6.39 20.61 1.08
N GLY A 79 -6.63 21.39 0.01
CA GLY A 79 -6.72 22.83 0.06
C GLY A 79 -7.83 23.35 0.98
N ALA A 80 -8.85 22.52 1.24
CA ALA A 80 -9.94 22.83 2.16
C ALA A 80 -9.66 22.42 3.63
N PHE A 81 -8.57 21.70 3.95
CA PHE A 81 -8.24 21.30 5.32
C PHE A 81 -8.16 22.48 6.31
N PRO A 82 -7.56 23.63 5.97
CA PRO A 82 -7.54 24.78 6.88
C PRO A 82 -8.91 25.29 7.33
N PHE A 83 -9.95 24.99 6.56
CA PHE A 83 -11.33 25.39 6.88
C PHE A 83 -12.08 24.34 7.74
N ALA A 84 -11.53 23.14 7.89
CA ALA A 84 -12.09 22.13 8.78
C ALA A 84 -11.89 22.52 10.23
N ARG A 85 -12.99 22.71 10.97
CA ARG A 85 -13.00 23.08 12.39
C ARG A 85 -13.44 21.94 13.31
N SER A 86 -13.62 20.76 12.78
CA SER A 86 -14.06 19.58 13.53
C SER A 86 -13.58 18.28 12.87
N VAL A 87 -13.52 17.21 13.66
CA VAL A 87 -13.21 15.87 13.15
C VAL A 87 -14.16 15.47 12.03
N HIS A 88 -15.46 15.75 12.15
CA HIS A 88 -16.44 15.38 11.12
C HIS A 88 -16.22 16.14 9.80
N GLY A 89 -15.90 17.44 9.88
CA GLY A 89 -15.55 18.23 8.69
C GLY A 89 -14.32 17.67 7.98
N LEU A 90 -13.27 17.34 8.75
CA LEU A 90 -12.05 16.77 8.22
C LEU A 90 -12.29 15.37 7.62
N VAL A 91 -13.13 14.54 8.27
CA VAL A 91 -13.56 13.25 7.73
C VAL A 91 -14.26 13.40 6.38
N GLY A 92 -15.18 14.37 6.25
CA GLY A 92 -15.83 14.66 4.96
C GLY A 92 -14.83 14.96 3.84
N LEU A 93 -13.83 15.81 4.13
CA LEU A 93 -12.75 16.13 3.18
C LEU A 93 -11.87 14.91 2.87
N ARG A 94 -11.59 14.06 3.85
CA ARG A 94 -10.84 12.81 3.65
C ARG A 94 -11.59 11.81 2.79
N LEU A 95 -12.92 11.74 2.89
CA LEU A 95 -13.73 10.92 1.98
C LEU A 95 -13.63 11.42 0.54
N ILE A 96 -13.69 12.74 0.31
CA ILE A 96 -13.51 13.33 -1.03
C ILE A 96 -12.11 13.06 -1.56
N GLN A 97 -11.08 13.23 -0.72
CA GLN A 97 -9.70 12.94 -1.08
C GLN A 97 -9.50 11.46 -1.45
N GLY A 98 -10.08 10.53 -0.66
CA GLY A 98 -10.00 9.10 -0.93
C GLY A 98 -10.70 8.72 -2.24
N LEU A 99 -11.89 9.27 -2.52
CA LEU A 99 -12.55 9.10 -3.81
C LEU A 99 -11.65 9.56 -4.96
N GLY A 100 -11.03 10.74 -4.84
CA GLY A 100 -10.11 11.29 -5.84
C GLY A 100 -8.89 10.38 -6.09
N GLU A 101 -8.27 9.89 -5.00
CA GLU A 101 -7.11 8.98 -5.09
C GLU A 101 -7.49 7.64 -5.75
N GLY A 102 -8.62 7.05 -5.36
CA GLY A 102 -9.11 5.81 -5.95
C GLY A 102 -9.40 5.93 -7.46
N LEU A 103 -10.01 7.05 -7.89
CA LEU A 103 -10.21 7.36 -9.30
C LEU A 103 -8.87 7.48 -10.04
N PHE A 104 -7.95 8.24 -9.49
CA PHE A 104 -6.63 8.45 -10.09
C PHE A 104 -5.86 7.14 -10.22
N TYR A 105 -5.75 6.36 -9.13
CA TYR A 105 -4.93 5.15 -9.12
C TYR A 105 -5.37 4.13 -10.17
N VAL A 106 -6.68 3.87 -10.27
CA VAL A 106 -7.24 2.95 -11.27
C VAL A 106 -7.04 3.50 -12.69
N GLY A 107 -7.30 4.80 -12.88
CA GLY A 107 -7.09 5.47 -14.16
C GLY A 107 -5.63 5.43 -14.62
N ALA A 108 -4.69 5.69 -13.70
CA ALA A 108 -3.25 5.71 -13.99
C ALA A 108 -2.72 4.31 -14.31
N ALA A 109 -3.05 3.30 -13.50
CA ALA A 109 -2.65 1.92 -13.74
C ALA A 109 -3.16 1.39 -15.09
N ALA A 110 -4.42 1.70 -15.42
CA ALA A 110 -5.01 1.35 -16.71
C ALA A 110 -4.32 2.10 -17.87
N ALA A 111 -4.13 3.43 -17.76
CA ALA A 111 -3.50 4.23 -18.80
C ALA A 111 -2.05 3.82 -19.06
N VAL A 112 -1.28 3.44 -18.02
CA VAL A 112 0.08 2.88 -18.20
C VAL A 112 0.02 1.61 -19.04
N THR A 113 -0.93 0.73 -18.75
CA THR A 113 -1.08 -0.56 -19.47
C THR A 113 -1.55 -0.34 -20.91
N ASP A 114 -2.45 0.64 -21.12
CA ASP A 114 -3.06 0.92 -22.43
C ASP A 114 -2.10 1.65 -23.38
N LEU A 115 -1.27 2.56 -22.85
CA LEU A 115 -0.36 3.41 -23.64
C LEU A 115 1.04 2.80 -23.82
N ALA A 116 1.43 1.82 -23.00
CA ALA A 116 2.73 1.17 -23.12
C ALA A 116 2.73 0.14 -24.25
N PRO A 117 3.81 0.07 -25.07
CA PRO A 117 4.00 -1.03 -26.01
C PRO A 117 3.92 -2.38 -25.32
N PRO A 118 3.36 -3.43 -25.94
CA PRO A 118 3.16 -4.74 -25.32
C PRO A 118 4.42 -5.35 -24.71
N ASP A 119 5.56 -5.17 -25.35
CA ASP A 119 6.89 -5.65 -24.94
C ASP A 119 7.51 -4.83 -23.79
N ARG A 120 7.01 -3.61 -23.51
CA ARG A 120 7.55 -2.70 -22.49
C ARG A 120 6.56 -2.39 -21.35
N ARG A 121 5.46 -3.10 -21.24
CA ARG A 121 4.45 -2.86 -20.20
C ARG A 121 5.00 -3.03 -18.79
N ALA A 122 5.85 -4.05 -18.56
CA ALA A 122 6.47 -4.27 -17.26
C ALA A 122 7.41 -3.13 -16.86
N GLU A 123 8.18 -2.60 -17.82
CA GLU A 123 9.05 -1.43 -17.62
C GLU A 123 8.24 -0.18 -17.30
N ALA A 124 7.17 0.08 -18.04
CA ALA A 124 6.28 1.23 -17.82
C ALA A 124 5.62 1.16 -16.43
N PHE A 125 5.20 -0.03 -16.00
CA PHE A 125 4.63 -0.24 -14.66
C PHE A 125 5.68 -0.09 -13.55
N SER A 126 6.93 -0.45 -13.82
CA SER A 126 8.05 -0.21 -12.91
C SER A 126 8.29 1.30 -12.68
N TYR A 127 8.27 2.12 -13.74
CA TYR A 127 8.36 3.58 -13.60
C TYR A 127 7.18 4.17 -12.83
N PHE A 128 5.97 3.69 -13.09
CA PHE A 128 4.77 4.08 -12.34
C PHE A 128 4.93 3.79 -10.85
N SER A 129 5.34 2.57 -10.49
CA SER A 129 5.55 2.18 -9.10
C SER A 129 6.70 2.96 -8.43
N SER A 130 7.79 3.20 -9.17
CA SER A 130 8.92 3.99 -8.66
C SER A 130 8.52 5.43 -8.35
N ALA A 131 7.69 6.05 -9.20
CA ALA A 131 7.17 7.39 -8.96
C ALA A 131 6.29 7.45 -7.71
N GLN A 132 5.47 6.43 -7.47
CA GLN A 132 4.66 6.30 -6.26
C GLN A 132 5.54 6.27 -5.00
N TYR A 133 6.56 5.41 -4.97
CA TYR A 133 7.46 5.33 -3.82
C TYR A 133 8.31 6.57 -3.63
N LEU A 134 8.76 7.20 -4.72
CA LEU A 134 9.51 8.44 -4.66
C LEU A 134 8.65 9.57 -4.07
N GLY A 135 7.37 9.67 -4.45
CA GLY A 135 6.44 10.61 -3.86
C GLY A 135 6.25 10.40 -2.36
N LEU A 136 6.04 9.14 -1.96
CA LEU A 136 5.90 8.75 -0.55
C LEU A 136 7.20 8.95 0.27
N ALA A 137 8.38 8.97 -0.37
CA ALA A 137 9.64 9.27 0.27
C ALA A 137 9.88 10.78 0.44
N VAL A 138 9.64 11.54 -0.63
CA VAL A 138 9.91 12.99 -0.68
C VAL A 138 8.88 13.75 0.17
N GLY A 139 7.61 13.37 0.09
CA GLY A 139 6.51 14.06 0.78
C GLY A 139 6.75 14.28 2.27
N PRO A 140 7.04 13.24 3.07
CA PRO A 140 7.28 13.39 4.51
C PRO A 140 8.50 14.24 4.86
N LEU A 141 9.56 14.19 4.05
CA LEU A 141 10.76 15.02 4.25
C LEU A 141 10.42 16.50 4.10
N VAL A 142 9.72 16.84 3.02
CA VAL A 142 9.33 18.22 2.75
C VAL A 142 8.32 18.72 3.79
N ALA A 143 7.36 17.86 4.16
CA ALA A 143 6.41 18.21 5.22
C ALA A 143 7.12 18.53 6.54
N THR A 144 8.08 17.69 6.94
CA THR A 144 8.83 17.92 8.19
C THR A 144 9.67 19.18 8.14
N ALA A 145 10.25 19.52 6.98
CA ALA A 145 11.00 20.74 6.79
C ALA A 145 10.12 22.00 6.85
N LEU A 146 8.84 21.90 6.49
CA LEU A 146 7.88 23.00 6.52
C LEU A 146 7.11 23.11 7.85
N LEU A 147 7.01 21.99 8.61
CA LEU A 147 6.33 21.99 9.90
C LEU A 147 7.18 22.74 10.94
N HIS A 148 6.90 24.02 11.11
CA HIS A 148 7.47 24.86 12.17
C HIS A 148 6.41 25.08 13.26
N GLY A 149 6.50 24.34 14.35
CA GLY A 149 5.50 24.38 15.42
C GLY A 149 4.15 23.81 14.96
N GLU A 150 3.05 24.56 15.17
CA GLU A 150 1.69 24.14 14.80
C GLU A 150 1.18 24.83 13.51
N VAL A 151 2.09 25.31 12.66
CA VAL A 151 1.71 25.96 11.40
C VAL A 151 1.60 24.90 10.29
N TYR A 152 0.37 24.54 9.93
CA TYR A 152 0.07 23.52 8.94
C TYR A 152 -0.28 24.09 7.55
N THR A 153 -0.54 25.39 7.44
CA THR A 153 -1.07 26.01 6.21
C THR A 153 -0.14 25.81 5.01
N GLU A 154 1.17 26.00 5.19
CA GLU A 154 2.16 25.80 4.12
C GLU A 154 2.22 24.36 3.65
N VAL A 155 2.08 23.42 4.59
CA VAL A 155 2.04 21.98 4.32
C VAL A 155 0.83 21.62 3.45
N TRP A 156 -0.35 22.20 3.76
CA TRP A 156 -1.56 21.97 2.95
C TRP A 156 -1.48 22.62 1.58
N ILE A 157 -0.94 23.82 1.47
CA ILE A 157 -0.74 24.51 0.17
C ILE A 157 0.19 23.68 -0.71
N LEU A 158 1.31 23.21 -0.17
CA LEU A 158 2.25 22.38 -0.93
C LEU A 158 1.63 21.07 -1.37
N ALA A 159 0.95 20.36 -0.46
CA ALA A 159 0.28 19.11 -0.78
C ALA A 159 -0.81 19.28 -1.85
N ALA A 160 -1.63 20.33 -1.74
CA ALA A 160 -2.61 20.70 -2.75
C ALA A 160 -1.94 21.06 -4.08
N GLY A 161 -0.79 21.74 -4.05
CA GLY A 161 0.02 22.08 -5.22
C GLY A 161 0.53 20.85 -5.96
N PHE A 162 1.06 19.86 -5.25
CA PHE A 162 1.48 18.58 -5.84
C PHE A 162 0.31 17.85 -6.50
N ALA A 163 -0.85 17.79 -5.85
CA ALA A 163 -2.04 17.17 -6.43
C ALA A 163 -2.59 17.98 -7.62
N GLY A 164 -2.57 19.32 -7.56
CA GLY A 164 -2.94 20.19 -8.66
C GLY A 164 -2.01 20.02 -9.88
N PHE A 165 -0.70 19.95 -9.65
CA PHE A 165 0.27 19.61 -10.69
C PHE A 165 -0.03 18.26 -11.33
N ALA A 166 -0.38 17.26 -10.51
CA ALA A 166 -0.78 15.95 -11.03
C ALA A 166 -2.04 16.02 -11.91
N ALA A 167 -3.02 16.85 -11.53
CA ALA A 167 -4.23 17.07 -12.34
C ALA A 167 -3.90 17.69 -13.70
N LEU A 168 -2.99 18.67 -13.74
CA LEU A 168 -2.52 19.28 -14.97
C LEU A 168 -1.78 18.28 -15.86
N CYS A 169 -0.89 17.48 -15.29
CA CYS A 169 -0.24 16.38 -16.01
C CYS A 169 -1.26 15.39 -16.57
N GLY A 170 -2.26 15.01 -15.76
CA GLY A 170 -3.35 14.11 -16.16
C GLY A 170 -4.18 14.65 -17.33
N ALA A 171 -4.48 15.95 -17.30
CA ALA A 171 -5.21 16.65 -18.37
C ALA A 171 -4.45 16.66 -19.71
N ALA A 172 -3.12 16.62 -19.66
CA ALA A 172 -2.26 16.58 -20.83
C ALA A 172 -2.02 15.16 -21.39
N VAL A 173 -2.48 14.10 -20.70
CA VAL A 173 -2.36 12.71 -21.19
C VAL A 173 -3.31 12.50 -22.37
N PRO A 174 -2.85 11.92 -23.51
CA PRO A 174 -3.72 11.54 -24.61
C PRO A 174 -4.78 10.55 -24.17
N ASP A 175 -6.01 10.73 -24.62
CA ASP A 175 -7.10 9.80 -24.26
C ASP A 175 -7.01 8.55 -25.14
N ALA A 176 -6.69 7.42 -24.50
CA ALA A 176 -6.71 6.12 -25.14
C ALA A 176 -8.02 5.42 -24.78
N MET A 177 -9.06 5.66 -25.59
CA MET A 177 -10.32 4.93 -25.48
C MET A 177 -10.15 3.54 -26.08
N ARG A 178 -10.22 2.50 -25.25
CA ARG A 178 -10.34 1.12 -25.74
C ARG A 178 -11.81 0.69 -25.72
N PRO A 179 -12.23 -0.14 -26.72
CA PRO A 179 -13.51 -0.83 -26.61
C PRO A 179 -13.58 -1.58 -25.28
N PRO A 180 -14.72 -1.57 -24.59
CA PRO A 180 -14.86 -2.29 -23.32
C PRO A 180 -14.45 -3.76 -23.52
N ALA A 181 -13.50 -4.22 -22.72
CA ALA A 181 -13.15 -5.64 -22.71
C ALA A 181 -14.43 -6.43 -22.39
N VAL A 182 -14.72 -7.45 -23.19
CA VAL A 182 -15.86 -8.34 -22.95
C VAL A 182 -15.69 -8.90 -21.54
N ALA A 183 -16.49 -8.38 -20.60
CA ALA A 183 -16.45 -8.75 -19.21
C ALA A 183 -17.08 -10.15 -19.06
N GLY A 184 -16.28 -11.18 -19.19
CA GLY A 184 -16.66 -12.48 -18.65
C GLY A 184 -16.85 -12.29 -17.13
N ARG A 185 -17.96 -12.83 -16.58
CA ARG A 185 -18.19 -12.87 -15.12
C ARG A 185 -17.08 -13.69 -14.47
N ARG A 186 -16.00 -13.02 -14.07
CA ARG A 186 -14.93 -13.64 -13.28
C ARG A 186 -15.35 -13.58 -11.81
N PRO A 187 -15.12 -14.65 -11.01
CA PRO A 187 -15.38 -14.59 -9.59
C PRO A 187 -14.59 -13.46 -8.96
N LEU A 188 -15.24 -12.68 -8.08
CA LEU A 188 -14.62 -11.52 -7.41
C LEU A 188 -13.42 -11.93 -6.54
N LEU A 189 -13.45 -13.15 -5.99
CA LEU A 189 -12.40 -13.70 -5.14
C LEU A 189 -11.99 -15.08 -5.64
N HIS A 190 -10.68 -15.31 -5.75
CA HIS A 190 -10.12 -16.60 -6.11
C HIS A 190 -9.85 -17.43 -4.86
N ARG A 191 -10.46 -18.63 -4.73
CA ARG A 191 -10.36 -19.47 -3.51
C ARG A 191 -8.93 -19.81 -3.11
N GLY A 192 -8.05 -20.10 -4.08
CA GLY A 192 -6.64 -20.41 -3.81
C GLY A 192 -5.81 -19.22 -3.29
N ALA A 193 -6.32 -18.00 -3.45
CA ALA A 193 -5.66 -16.78 -2.98
C ALA A 193 -6.20 -16.26 -1.64
N LEU A 194 -7.24 -16.89 -1.05
CA LEU A 194 -7.85 -16.42 0.19
C LEU A 194 -6.87 -16.48 1.37
N VAL A 195 -6.21 -17.60 1.60
CA VAL A 195 -5.27 -17.74 2.73
C VAL A 195 -4.05 -16.83 2.57
N PRO A 196 -3.32 -16.83 1.43
CA PRO A 196 -2.22 -15.89 1.25
C PRO A 196 -2.68 -14.42 1.22
N GLY A 197 -3.87 -14.14 0.69
CA GLY A 197 -4.47 -12.81 0.74
C GLY A 197 -4.75 -12.36 2.18
N THR A 198 -5.36 -13.21 3.00
CA THR A 198 -5.57 -12.92 4.42
C THR A 198 -4.24 -12.70 5.15
N ALA A 199 -3.22 -13.52 4.89
CA ALA A 199 -1.89 -13.31 5.45
C ALA A 199 -1.33 -11.94 5.06
N PHE A 200 -1.48 -11.54 3.80
CA PHE A 200 -1.06 -10.22 3.34
C PHE A 200 -1.83 -9.10 4.02
N GLY A 201 -3.17 -9.18 4.09
CA GLY A 201 -4.01 -8.19 4.77
C GLY A 201 -3.63 -8.01 6.24
N LEU A 202 -3.35 -9.10 6.96
CA LEU A 202 -2.90 -9.05 8.35
C LEU A 202 -1.51 -8.43 8.51
N ALA A 203 -0.56 -8.76 7.62
CA ALA A 203 0.76 -8.15 7.63
C ALA A 203 0.70 -6.64 7.34
N THR A 204 -0.28 -6.17 6.56
CA THR A 204 -0.46 -4.74 6.26
C THR A 204 -1.02 -3.93 7.42
N LEU A 205 -1.55 -4.55 8.48
CA LEU A 205 -1.91 -3.85 9.72
C LEU A 205 -0.69 -3.13 10.33
N GLY A 206 0.51 -3.71 10.22
CA GLY A 206 1.75 -3.05 10.62
C GLY A 206 1.99 -1.75 9.85
N TYR A 207 1.75 -1.74 8.54
CA TYR A 207 1.87 -0.51 7.75
C TYR A 207 0.79 0.52 8.11
N ALA A 208 -0.44 0.07 8.36
CA ALA A 208 -1.53 0.94 8.81
C ALA A 208 -1.21 1.58 10.18
N ALA A 209 -0.62 0.80 11.12
CA ALA A 209 -0.13 1.32 12.39
C ALA A 209 0.97 2.36 12.20
N PHE A 210 1.97 2.05 11.36
CA PHE A 210 3.09 2.93 11.06
C PHE A 210 2.60 4.28 10.49
N VAL A 211 1.77 4.25 9.46
CA VAL A 211 1.29 5.47 8.80
C VAL A 211 0.43 6.34 9.72
N SER A 212 -0.41 5.73 10.55
CA SER A 212 -1.40 6.45 11.35
C SER A 212 -0.87 6.94 12.69
N PHE A 213 -0.02 6.15 13.36
CA PHE A 213 0.35 6.38 14.76
C PHE A 213 1.83 6.70 14.97
N MET A 214 2.69 6.53 13.94
CA MET A 214 4.11 6.89 14.04
C MET A 214 4.33 8.35 14.46
N PRO A 215 3.61 9.36 13.92
CA PRO A 215 3.82 10.75 14.34
C PRO A 215 3.50 10.99 15.81
N LEU A 216 2.46 10.37 16.33
CA LEU A 216 2.06 10.50 17.74
C LEU A 216 3.07 9.79 18.63
N HIS A 217 3.43 8.55 18.29
CA HIS A 217 4.36 7.75 19.07
C HIS A 217 5.79 8.31 19.06
N ALA A 218 6.24 8.86 17.94
CA ALA A 218 7.52 9.55 17.84
C ALA A 218 7.58 10.78 18.77
N LYS A 219 6.48 11.54 18.89
CA LYS A 219 6.36 12.66 19.83
C LYS A 219 6.41 12.17 21.29
N ASP A 220 5.73 11.06 21.61
CA ASP A 220 5.74 10.48 22.96
C ASP A 220 7.14 10.07 23.42
N VAL A 221 8.01 9.63 22.50
CA VAL A 221 9.40 9.24 22.82
C VAL A 221 10.40 10.40 22.68
N GLY A 222 9.92 11.64 22.47
CA GLY A 222 10.74 12.85 22.44
C GLY A 222 11.47 13.11 21.11
N LEU A 223 11.06 12.50 20.00
CA LEU A 223 11.58 12.86 18.68
C LEU A 223 10.97 14.17 18.19
N ALA A 224 11.78 15.02 17.57
CA ALA A 224 11.36 16.32 17.03
C ALA A 224 10.35 16.19 15.87
N GLY A 225 10.27 15.02 15.23
CA GLY A 225 9.32 14.75 14.15
C GLY A 225 9.47 13.34 13.59
N SER A 226 8.44 12.87 12.88
CA SER A 226 8.39 11.53 12.27
C SER A 226 8.82 11.48 10.81
N GLY A 227 9.01 12.61 10.14
CA GLY A 227 9.37 12.67 8.72
C GLY A 227 10.63 11.88 8.36
N PRO A 228 11.74 12.00 9.12
CA PRO A 228 12.94 11.19 8.88
C PRO A 228 12.69 9.68 8.98
N LEU A 229 11.78 9.22 9.84
CA LEU A 229 11.39 7.81 9.94
C LEU A 229 10.62 7.34 8.71
N PHE A 230 9.70 8.17 8.19
CA PHE A 230 9.00 7.88 6.92
C PHE A 230 9.96 7.85 5.75
N ALA A 231 10.93 8.76 5.70
CA ALA A 231 11.97 8.79 4.68
C ALA A 231 12.87 7.55 4.74
N CYS A 232 13.28 7.15 5.96
CA CYS A 232 14.01 5.92 6.21
C CYS A 232 13.22 4.70 5.70
N TYR A 233 11.95 4.58 6.08
CA TYR A 233 11.06 3.52 5.61
C TYR A 233 10.99 3.48 4.08
N ALA A 234 10.74 4.61 3.43
CA ALA A 234 10.60 4.67 1.98
C ALA A 234 11.94 4.38 1.27
N GLY A 235 13.05 4.93 1.79
CA GLY A 235 14.40 4.71 1.25
C GLY A 235 14.82 3.25 1.36
N VAL A 236 14.67 2.63 2.52
CA VAL A 236 15.01 1.20 2.72
C VAL A 236 14.12 0.30 1.85
N THR A 237 12.83 0.61 1.76
CA THR A 237 11.91 -0.14 0.90
C THR A 237 12.29 -0.02 -0.57
N LEU A 238 12.60 1.18 -1.05
CA LEU A 238 13.02 1.42 -2.43
C LEU A 238 14.35 0.72 -2.75
N LEU A 239 15.37 0.88 -1.89
CA LEU A 239 16.67 0.22 -2.04
C LEU A 239 16.53 -1.30 -2.01
N GLY A 240 15.75 -1.84 -1.06
CA GLY A 240 15.49 -3.27 -0.97
C GLY A 240 14.81 -3.82 -2.23
N ARG A 241 13.87 -3.11 -2.82
CA ARG A 241 13.19 -3.52 -4.06
C ARG A 241 14.06 -3.41 -5.31
N THR A 242 14.94 -2.41 -5.37
CA THR A 242 15.83 -2.21 -6.53
C THR A 242 17.05 -3.11 -6.47
N LEU A 243 17.79 -3.09 -5.36
CA LEU A 243 19.03 -3.88 -5.19
C LEU A 243 18.73 -5.35 -4.89
N GLY A 244 17.63 -5.61 -4.17
CA GLY A 244 17.21 -6.95 -3.75
C GLY A 244 16.18 -7.61 -4.68
N ALA A 245 15.93 -7.08 -5.88
CA ALA A 245 14.90 -7.60 -6.81
C ALA A 245 15.05 -9.10 -7.12
N ARG A 246 16.28 -9.63 -7.12
CA ARG A 246 16.61 -11.03 -7.39
C ARG A 246 16.61 -11.93 -6.15
N VAL A 247 16.36 -11.39 -4.96
CA VAL A 247 16.37 -12.16 -3.70
C VAL A 247 15.29 -13.26 -3.69
N PRO A 248 14.02 -12.99 -4.08
CA PRO A 248 13.01 -14.04 -4.15
C PRO A 248 13.34 -15.17 -5.14
N ASP A 249 14.03 -14.85 -6.24
CA ASP A 249 14.43 -15.84 -7.25
C ASP A 249 15.57 -16.73 -6.73
N ARG A 250 16.49 -16.20 -5.93
CA ARG A 250 17.65 -16.95 -5.39
C ARG A 250 17.32 -17.76 -4.15
N LEU A 251 16.56 -17.21 -3.23
CA LEU A 251 16.23 -17.82 -1.94
C LEU A 251 14.87 -18.57 -1.96
N GLY A 252 14.08 -18.37 -3.02
CA GLY A 252 12.74 -18.87 -3.12
C GLY A 252 11.68 -17.89 -2.61
N ALA A 253 10.52 -17.88 -3.26
CA ALA A 253 9.44 -16.94 -2.95
C ALA A 253 8.85 -17.16 -1.55
N ALA A 254 8.63 -18.42 -1.14
CA ALA A 254 8.02 -18.73 0.16
C ALA A 254 8.92 -18.37 1.36
N PRO A 255 10.22 -18.75 1.41
CA PRO A 255 11.12 -18.30 2.47
C PRO A 255 11.26 -16.78 2.52
N THR A 256 11.40 -16.12 1.37
CA THR A 256 11.53 -14.65 1.30
C THR A 256 10.28 -13.94 1.84
N ALA A 257 9.08 -14.42 1.48
CA ALA A 257 7.83 -13.88 2.04
C ALA A 257 7.73 -14.11 3.54
N GLY A 258 8.12 -15.29 4.02
CA GLY A 258 8.11 -15.64 5.45
C GLY A 258 9.06 -14.77 6.27
N VAL A 259 10.30 -14.61 5.82
CA VAL A 259 11.30 -13.71 6.45
C VAL A 259 10.79 -12.27 6.42
N GLY A 260 10.21 -11.82 5.29
CA GLY A 260 9.63 -10.49 5.18
C GLY A 260 8.52 -10.24 6.21
N MET A 261 7.58 -11.18 6.37
CA MET A 261 6.51 -11.09 7.37
C MET A 261 7.04 -11.14 8.81
N ALA A 262 8.03 -12.00 9.08
CA ALA A 262 8.68 -12.08 10.39
C ALA A 262 9.43 -10.78 10.73
N SER A 263 10.12 -10.17 9.76
CA SER A 263 10.77 -8.86 9.91
C SER A 263 9.75 -7.75 10.17
N ILE A 264 8.61 -7.75 9.48
CA ILE A 264 7.50 -6.83 9.77
C ILE A 264 7.07 -6.98 11.22
N ALA A 265 6.79 -8.21 11.67
CA ALA A 265 6.38 -8.46 13.05
C ALA A 265 7.45 -8.02 14.06
N GLY A 266 8.72 -8.37 13.85
CA GLY A 266 9.83 -7.97 14.71
C GLY A 266 10.04 -6.46 14.77
N GLY A 267 9.98 -5.77 13.62
CA GLY A 267 10.04 -4.31 13.57
C GLY A 267 8.89 -3.65 14.33
N MET A 268 7.66 -4.20 14.20
CA MET A 268 6.50 -3.72 14.95
C MET A 268 6.61 -3.95 16.46
N VAL A 269 7.17 -5.10 16.90
CA VAL A 269 7.48 -5.33 18.32
C VAL A 269 8.45 -4.28 18.83
N LEU A 270 9.55 -4.03 18.10
CA LEU A 270 10.53 -3.01 18.50
C LEU A 270 9.88 -1.64 18.66
N LEU A 271 9.05 -1.23 17.69
CA LEU A 271 8.32 0.04 17.73
C LEU A 271 7.34 0.13 18.92
N GLY A 272 6.66 -0.97 19.26
CA GLY A 272 5.66 -0.96 20.32
C GLY A 272 6.23 -1.12 21.73
N VAL A 273 7.35 -1.84 21.89
CA VAL A 273 7.92 -2.19 23.21
C VAL A 273 9.09 -1.28 23.58
N TRP A 274 9.97 -0.99 22.63
CA TRP A 274 11.15 -0.19 22.91
C TRP A 274 10.91 1.30 22.62
N ALA A 275 10.16 1.94 23.52
CA ALA A 275 9.76 3.35 23.45
C ALA A 275 10.96 4.29 23.69
N SER A 276 11.86 4.35 22.71
CA SER A 276 13.03 5.24 22.71
C SER A 276 13.36 5.69 21.27
N PRO A 277 14.11 6.79 21.07
CA PRO A 277 14.55 7.19 19.74
C PRO A 277 15.30 6.06 18.99
N ALA A 278 16.16 5.30 19.66
CA ALA A 278 16.87 4.17 19.06
C ALA A 278 15.92 3.04 18.63
N GLY A 279 14.93 2.72 19.47
CA GLY A 279 13.89 1.74 19.15
C GLY A 279 13.05 2.15 17.94
N MET A 280 12.72 3.44 17.81
CA MET A 280 12.01 4.00 16.65
C MET A 280 12.79 3.78 15.35
N TRP A 281 14.10 4.09 15.34
CA TRP A 281 14.94 3.93 14.16
C TRP A 281 15.15 2.45 13.80
N LEU A 282 15.54 1.63 14.78
CA LEU A 282 15.79 0.21 14.52
C LEU A 282 14.51 -0.53 14.11
N GLY A 283 13.40 -0.27 14.80
CA GLY A 283 12.09 -0.84 14.45
C GLY A 283 11.65 -0.45 13.04
N THR A 284 11.85 0.82 12.65
CA THR A 284 11.55 1.30 11.30
C THR A 284 12.43 0.61 10.25
N LEU A 285 13.73 0.46 10.49
CA LEU A 285 14.66 -0.23 9.58
C LEU A 285 14.25 -1.69 9.35
N VAL A 286 13.99 -2.42 10.44
CA VAL A 286 13.60 -3.84 10.37
C VAL A 286 12.24 -4.00 9.69
N PHE A 287 11.27 -3.15 10.02
CA PHE A 287 9.96 -3.12 9.38
C PHE A 287 10.04 -2.82 7.88
N ALA A 288 10.82 -1.80 7.49
CA ALA A 288 10.99 -1.39 6.10
C ALA A 288 11.66 -2.48 5.26
N ALA A 289 12.70 -3.14 5.80
CA ALA A 289 13.36 -4.26 5.16
C ALA A 289 12.39 -5.43 4.91
N GLY A 290 11.56 -5.78 5.89
CA GLY A 290 10.52 -6.79 5.72
C GLY A 290 9.52 -6.44 4.63
N ASN A 291 9.05 -5.20 4.61
CA ASN A 291 8.05 -4.72 3.65
C ASN A 291 8.61 -4.63 2.21
N ALA A 292 9.90 -4.39 2.04
CA ALA A 292 10.54 -4.38 0.72
C ALA A 292 10.36 -5.71 -0.03
N PHE A 293 10.48 -6.84 0.67
CA PHE A 293 10.52 -8.17 0.06
C PHE A 293 9.20 -8.93 0.18
N MET A 294 8.40 -8.69 1.22
CA MET A 294 7.18 -9.45 1.51
C MET A 294 6.21 -9.46 0.34
N TYR A 295 5.83 -8.30 -0.19
CA TYR A 295 4.83 -8.20 -1.26
C TYR A 295 5.26 -8.88 -2.56
N PRO A 296 6.44 -8.56 -3.16
CA PRO A 296 6.84 -9.22 -4.42
C PRO A 296 7.03 -10.71 -4.26
N ALA A 297 7.57 -11.19 -3.13
CA ALA A 297 7.76 -12.60 -2.87
C ALA A 297 6.41 -13.35 -2.71
N LEU A 298 5.46 -12.76 -1.96
CA LEU A 298 4.14 -13.35 -1.80
C LEU A 298 3.39 -13.41 -3.14
N LEU A 299 3.45 -12.34 -3.92
CA LEU A 299 2.80 -12.29 -5.22
C LEU A 299 3.39 -13.32 -6.18
N SER A 300 4.72 -13.44 -6.25
CA SER A 300 5.41 -14.47 -7.02
C SER A 300 4.97 -15.87 -6.60
N LEU A 301 4.90 -16.14 -5.28
CA LEU A 301 4.46 -17.43 -4.73
C LEU A 301 3.04 -17.81 -5.17
N VAL A 302 2.12 -16.84 -5.16
CA VAL A 302 0.70 -17.11 -5.45
C VAL A 302 0.46 -17.23 -6.96
N VAL A 303 1.10 -16.37 -7.75
CA VAL A 303 0.99 -16.35 -9.22
C VAL A 303 1.63 -17.61 -9.85
N SER A 304 2.76 -18.10 -9.31
CA SER A 304 3.40 -19.31 -9.81
C SER A 304 2.55 -20.58 -9.66
N ARG A 305 1.55 -20.55 -8.79
CA ARG A 305 0.62 -21.66 -8.52
C ARG A 305 -0.70 -21.56 -9.26
N ALA A 306 -0.93 -20.45 -9.95
CA ALA A 306 -2.15 -20.21 -10.70
C ALA A 306 -1.98 -20.54 -12.18
N SER A 307 -3.03 -21.09 -12.79
CA SER A 307 -3.09 -21.22 -14.25
C SER A 307 -3.07 -19.83 -14.90
N GLU A 308 -2.66 -19.75 -16.17
CA GLU A 308 -2.60 -18.47 -16.89
C GLU A 308 -3.93 -17.71 -16.88
N LEU A 309 -5.04 -18.42 -16.96
CA LEU A 309 -6.38 -17.86 -16.95
C LEU A 309 -6.79 -17.31 -15.57
N GLU A 310 -6.23 -17.82 -14.49
CA GLU A 310 -6.56 -17.46 -13.10
C GLU A 310 -5.65 -16.40 -12.53
N ARG A 311 -4.45 -16.17 -13.09
CA ARG A 311 -3.45 -15.24 -12.56
C ARG A 311 -4.02 -13.84 -12.22
N ALA A 312 -4.82 -13.29 -13.12
CA ALA A 312 -5.43 -11.97 -12.88
C ALA A 312 -6.40 -11.97 -11.69
N SER A 313 -7.22 -13.02 -11.52
CA SER A 313 -8.16 -13.15 -10.39
C SER A 313 -7.42 -13.37 -9.06
N VAL A 314 -6.34 -14.15 -9.09
CA VAL A 314 -5.45 -14.38 -7.94
C VAL A 314 -4.82 -13.08 -7.46
N VAL A 315 -4.21 -12.32 -8.36
CA VAL A 315 -3.59 -11.02 -8.06
C VAL A 315 -4.63 -10.04 -7.51
N ALA A 316 -5.79 -9.93 -8.16
CA ALA A 316 -6.87 -9.06 -7.71
C ALA A 316 -7.36 -9.41 -6.30
N THR A 317 -7.43 -10.72 -5.97
CA THR A 317 -7.82 -11.19 -4.63
C THR A 317 -6.79 -10.76 -3.59
N VAL A 318 -5.49 -10.99 -3.84
CA VAL A 318 -4.42 -10.59 -2.91
C VAL A 318 -4.43 -9.08 -2.66
N ILE A 319 -4.59 -8.28 -3.72
CA ILE A 319 -4.66 -6.82 -3.61
C ILE A 319 -5.90 -6.38 -2.81
N ALA A 320 -7.04 -7.04 -3.00
CA ALA A 320 -8.26 -6.71 -2.24
C ALA A 320 -8.04 -6.87 -0.72
N PHE A 321 -7.34 -7.91 -0.28
CA PHE A 321 -6.99 -8.08 1.14
C PHE A 321 -6.00 -7.02 1.64
N PHE A 322 -5.05 -6.59 0.82
CA PHE A 322 -4.19 -5.45 1.14
C PHE A 322 -5.02 -4.19 1.37
N ASP A 323 -5.94 -3.90 0.48
CA ASP A 323 -6.81 -2.72 0.57
C ASP A 323 -7.70 -2.75 1.82
N VAL A 324 -8.22 -3.93 2.17
CA VAL A 324 -8.99 -4.12 3.41
C VAL A 324 -8.11 -3.88 4.64
N GLY A 325 -6.89 -4.43 4.68
CA GLY A 325 -5.94 -4.20 5.77
C GLY A 325 -5.57 -2.72 5.94
N GLN A 326 -5.32 -2.05 4.84
CA GLN A 326 -5.01 -0.62 4.80
C GLN A 326 -6.22 0.26 5.17
N GLY A 327 -7.41 -0.07 4.68
CA GLY A 327 -8.60 0.72 4.89
C GLY A 327 -9.20 0.56 6.29
N LEU A 328 -9.33 -0.67 6.76
CA LEU A 328 -9.90 -0.97 8.07
C LEU A 328 -8.87 -0.91 9.19
N GLY A 329 -7.58 -1.09 8.87
CA GLY A 329 -6.49 -1.06 9.86
C GLY A 329 -6.56 0.15 10.78
N PRO A 330 -6.50 1.38 10.28
CA PRO A 330 -6.53 2.57 11.14
C PRO A 330 -7.80 2.71 11.98
N LEU A 331 -8.96 2.24 11.45
CA LEU A 331 -10.23 2.24 12.17
C LEU A 331 -10.21 1.30 13.39
N VAL A 332 -9.58 0.13 13.25
CA VAL A 332 -9.42 -0.85 14.33
C VAL A 332 -8.33 -0.38 15.32
N LEU A 333 -7.26 0.19 14.82
CA LEU A 333 -6.10 0.59 15.62
C LEU A 333 -6.34 1.87 16.43
N GLY A 334 -7.26 2.75 15.99
CA GLY A 334 -7.61 3.96 16.73
C GLY A 334 -8.11 3.70 18.14
N PRO A 335 -9.13 2.85 18.37
CA PRO A 335 -9.56 2.43 19.69
C PRO A 335 -8.44 1.78 20.52
N VAL A 336 -7.55 1.00 19.90
CA VAL A 336 -6.38 0.41 20.60
C VAL A 336 -5.45 1.50 21.10
N ALA A 337 -5.15 2.52 20.29
CA ALA A 337 -4.31 3.65 20.71
C ALA A 337 -4.94 4.41 21.88
N VAL A 338 -6.26 4.55 21.92
CA VAL A 338 -6.99 5.15 23.06
C VAL A 338 -6.87 4.30 24.33
N ALA A 339 -6.96 2.97 24.20
CA ALA A 339 -7.00 2.06 25.34
C ALA A 339 -5.62 1.82 25.96
N VAL A 340 -4.56 1.67 25.15
CA VAL A 340 -3.23 1.23 25.61
C VAL A 340 -2.09 2.14 25.17
N GLY A 341 -2.40 3.34 24.65
CA GLY A 341 -1.43 4.33 24.19
C GLY A 341 -0.93 4.10 22.76
N ASN A 342 -0.16 5.05 22.24
CA ASN A 342 0.28 5.09 20.84
C ASN A 342 1.25 3.96 20.44
N GLY A 343 1.82 3.22 21.38
CA GLY A 343 2.60 1.99 21.15
C GLY A 343 1.73 0.76 20.86
N GLY A 344 0.49 0.74 21.36
CA GLY A 344 -0.45 -0.38 21.19
C GLY A 344 -0.74 -0.80 19.75
N PRO A 345 -1.02 0.14 18.82
CA PRO A 345 -1.22 -0.15 17.41
C PRO A 345 -0.09 -0.95 16.77
N PHE A 346 1.17 -0.70 17.14
CA PHE A 346 2.31 -1.45 16.62
C PHE A 346 2.32 -2.89 17.12
N LEU A 347 1.89 -3.14 18.37
CA LEU A 347 1.78 -4.51 18.91
C LEU A 347 0.66 -5.30 18.20
N VAL A 348 -0.44 -4.66 17.86
CA VAL A 348 -1.48 -5.29 17.02
C VAL A 348 -0.94 -5.58 15.61
N GLY A 349 -0.18 -4.66 15.04
CA GLY A 349 0.54 -4.88 13.77
C GLY A 349 1.53 -6.07 13.84
N ALA A 350 2.24 -6.21 14.98
CA ALA A 350 3.13 -7.34 15.26
C ALA A 350 2.36 -8.67 15.31
N ALA A 351 1.23 -8.71 16.03
CA ALA A 351 0.36 -9.87 16.11
C ALA A 351 -0.18 -10.26 14.72
N GLY A 352 -0.59 -9.27 13.92
CA GLY A 352 -0.98 -9.46 12.52
C GLY A 352 0.13 -10.09 11.68
N GLY A 353 1.36 -9.58 11.80
CA GLY A 353 2.54 -10.11 11.11
C GLY A 353 2.89 -11.55 11.53
N MET A 354 2.83 -11.87 12.82
CA MET A 354 3.05 -13.24 13.34
C MET A 354 1.97 -14.20 12.81
N THR A 355 0.71 -13.79 12.83
CA THR A 355 -0.40 -14.58 12.28
C THR A 355 -0.22 -14.79 10.77
N ALA A 356 0.27 -13.79 10.05
CA ALA A 356 0.58 -13.90 8.63
C ALA A 356 1.67 -14.96 8.35
N VAL A 357 2.72 -15.02 9.17
CA VAL A 357 3.76 -16.07 9.08
C VAL A 357 3.14 -17.46 9.27
N ALA A 358 2.27 -17.63 10.27
CA ALA A 358 1.60 -18.91 10.52
C ALA A 358 0.70 -19.32 9.35
N LEU A 359 -0.09 -18.41 8.79
CA LEU A 359 -0.94 -18.66 7.63
C LEU A 359 -0.11 -18.99 6.36
N LEU A 360 1.02 -18.33 6.17
CA LEU A 360 1.94 -18.64 5.07
C LEU A 360 2.50 -20.06 5.21
N ALA A 361 2.90 -20.46 6.43
CA ALA A 361 3.40 -21.80 6.70
C ALA A 361 2.34 -22.89 6.38
N ILE A 362 1.07 -22.65 6.73
CA ILE A 362 -0.06 -23.52 6.36
C ILE A 362 -0.18 -23.60 4.84
N THR A 363 -0.13 -22.47 4.12
CA THR A 363 -0.22 -22.41 2.66
C THR A 363 0.88 -23.23 2.01
N VAL A 364 2.11 -23.16 2.50
CA VAL A 364 3.27 -23.89 1.97
C VAL A 364 3.14 -25.39 2.24
N ARG A 365 2.74 -25.80 3.47
CA ARG A 365 2.53 -27.20 3.84
C ARG A 365 1.45 -27.87 2.99
N GLN A 366 0.31 -27.22 2.82
CA GLN A 366 -0.80 -27.75 2.01
C GLN A 366 -0.39 -27.95 0.55
N ALA A 367 0.46 -27.09 0.00
CA ALA A 367 0.98 -27.25 -1.35
C ALA A 367 1.95 -28.44 -1.45
N GLY A 368 2.81 -28.65 -0.45
CA GLY A 368 3.71 -29.81 -0.38
C GLY A 368 2.95 -31.13 -0.31
N LEU A 369 1.89 -31.20 0.49
CA LEU A 369 1.04 -32.39 0.60
C LEU A 369 0.32 -32.71 -0.72
N ARG A 370 -0.17 -31.72 -1.47
CA ARG A 370 -0.79 -31.91 -2.78
C ARG A 370 0.20 -32.36 -3.86
N ALA A 371 1.43 -31.86 -3.82
CA ALA A 371 2.50 -32.29 -4.72
C ALA A 371 2.95 -33.74 -4.45
N GLY A 372 2.98 -34.16 -3.18
CA GLY A 372 3.30 -35.53 -2.79
C GLY A 372 2.18 -36.54 -3.05
N SER A 373 0.92 -36.11 -3.12
CA SER A 373 -0.24 -36.94 -3.46
C SER A 373 -0.52 -37.08 -4.97
N ALA A 374 0.03 -36.17 -5.78
CA ALA A 374 0.10 -36.37 -7.22
C ALA A 374 1.25 -37.34 -7.50
N GLY A 375 0.92 -38.63 -7.68
CA GLY A 375 1.90 -39.65 -8.04
C GLY A 375 2.74 -39.23 -9.25
N PRO A 376 3.83 -39.96 -9.55
CA PRO A 376 4.67 -39.62 -10.69
C PRO A 376 3.82 -39.49 -11.97
N PRO A 377 4.11 -38.53 -12.84
CA PRO A 377 3.31 -38.28 -14.03
C PRO A 377 3.23 -39.55 -14.89
N PRO A 378 2.11 -39.82 -15.59
CA PRO A 378 1.87 -41.08 -16.32
C PRO A 378 2.99 -41.48 -17.29
N TRP A 379 3.75 -40.50 -17.78
CA TRP A 379 4.90 -40.77 -18.66
C TRP A 379 6.14 -41.30 -17.92
N ALA A 380 6.24 -41.12 -16.59
CA ALA A 380 7.33 -41.67 -15.79
C ALA A 380 7.09 -43.13 -15.35
N MET A 381 5.88 -43.65 -15.56
CA MET A 381 5.50 -45.03 -15.21
C MET A 381 5.60 -46.03 -16.37
N GLY A 382 6.14 -45.63 -17.51
CA GLY A 382 6.12 -46.44 -18.70
C GLY A 382 7.40 -46.49 -19.53
N LEU A 383 8.53 -46.86 -18.92
CA LEU A 383 9.61 -47.50 -19.68
C LEU A 383 9.78 -48.92 -19.12
N PRO A 384 9.36 -49.95 -19.83
CA PRO A 384 9.75 -51.31 -19.49
C PRO A 384 11.27 -51.40 -19.67
N ASP A 385 11.94 -51.93 -18.64
CA ASP A 385 13.35 -52.28 -18.68
C ASP A 385 13.67 -53.05 -19.96
N GLY A 386 14.34 -52.39 -20.89
CA GLY A 386 14.90 -53.03 -22.05
C GLY A 386 16.08 -53.91 -21.67
N ARG A 387 15.78 -55.07 -21.05
CA ARG A 387 16.68 -56.23 -21.02
C ARG A 387 16.02 -57.33 -21.81
N ALA A 388 16.48 -57.51 -23.01
CA ALA A 388 16.62 -58.85 -23.61
C ALA A 388 17.23 -58.77 -25.02
N ALA A 389 18.32 -59.49 -25.16
CA ALA A 389 18.99 -60.06 -26.35
C ALA A 389 19.82 -59.11 -27.22
#